data_615d039dc36134f9e00263c79f045a7d
#
_entry.id   615d039dc36134f9e00263c79f045a7d
#
_cell.length_a   1.000
_cell.length_b   1.000
_cell.length_c   1.000
_cell.angle_alpha   90.00
_cell.angle_beta   90.00
_cell.angle_gamma   90.00
#
_symmetry.space_group_name_H-M   'P 1'
#
loop_
_entity.id
_entity.type
_entity.pdbx_description
1 polymer ?
#
loop_
_entity_poly.entity_id
_entity_poly.type
_entity_poly.pdbx_seq_one_letter_code
_entity_poly.pdbx_strand_id
1 'polypeptide(L)'
;MIIGNTKVDFEALLIEGAAGRHSMEPKVMALLRVLTVNAGKVMSREDLIDQVWGVEFGGDERLSRAISLLRKALGDERGQHTHIQTISRRGYRLIAEVTEDDGVVLPKTMPATHKQDQIMPSAVLGSSQLIETTPLEKSKRPIRRWLALGSAAFAAILMIFTSYIVLRPTGYVSVQANMAEGLAHIENFTAKDAIKDAQDIFGTILADNPDHTGARAGLALALMREYTHLERDPALLQRATATAEAALRQDEHLALANIAAAWAAEFNGEYNRAHAFLDRTNILDSNNKFALESRGRIYIKLGQRDDAYRNLEYAINLYPNYALFHLGLGTELINRGDFVEAEGAFRKGIELSSDNPRAYAQLAHALHMQDKTSEAIQAIQDGLKLNENAGLYNNLGTYLFFQGQYEMAAQAFKKTIEVDGDSHDYFYWANLGDSYRWTAGQTKEANQAYTRALQLLQIELDKKPKDQTLNSRAALYNSKLGDFEAALSALDHVFAHSTKPCDNRR
;
A
#
# COMPACT_ATOMS: atom_id res chain seq x y z
N MET A 1 17.22 -28.18 -12.50
CA MET A 1 18.59 -27.77 -12.13
C MET A 1 18.89 -28.26 -10.72
N ILE A 2 20.13 -28.69 -10.44
CA ILE A 2 20.53 -29.13 -9.09
C ILE A 2 21.63 -28.19 -8.57
N ILE A 3 21.49 -27.72 -7.34
CA ILE A 3 22.45 -26.85 -6.65
C ILE A 3 22.90 -27.59 -5.38
N GLY A 4 24.14 -28.11 -5.39
CA GLY A 4 24.60 -29.07 -4.38
C GLY A 4 23.71 -30.31 -4.38
N ASN A 5 22.96 -30.54 -3.30
CA ASN A 5 22.04 -31.67 -3.17
C ASN A 5 20.54 -31.24 -3.26
N THR A 6 20.27 -30.03 -3.76
CA THR A 6 18.93 -29.44 -3.77
C THR A 6 18.45 -29.25 -5.20
N LYS A 7 17.26 -29.78 -5.52
CA LYS A 7 16.60 -29.62 -6.81
C LYS A 7 15.88 -28.27 -6.87
N VAL A 8 16.11 -27.51 -7.94
CA VAL A 8 15.53 -26.19 -8.17
C VAL A 8 14.78 -26.19 -9.48
N ASP A 9 13.50 -25.85 -9.41
CA ASP A 9 12.63 -25.63 -10.55
C ASP A 9 12.31 -24.15 -10.64
N PHE A 10 12.93 -23.47 -11.64
CA PHE A 10 12.76 -22.04 -11.83
C PHE A 10 11.42 -21.66 -12.47
N GLU A 11 10.74 -22.58 -13.14
CA GLU A 11 9.44 -22.34 -13.76
C GLU A 11 8.33 -22.52 -12.73
N ALA A 12 8.41 -23.59 -11.94
CA ALA A 12 7.47 -23.84 -10.85
C ALA A 12 7.75 -23.00 -9.59
N LEU A 13 8.84 -22.23 -9.56
CA LEU A 13 9.30 -21.44 -8.41
C LEU A 13 9.48 -22.29 -7.13
N LEU A 14 10.07 -23.49 -7.30
CA LEU A 14 10.20 -24.50 -6.25
C LEU A 14 11.66 -24.85 -5.98
N ILE A 15 11.98 -25.01 -4.70
CA ILE A 15 13.26 -25.56 -4.21
C ILE A 15 12.93 -26.79 -3.36
N GLU A 16 13.51 -27.94 -3.71
CA GLU A 16 13.24 -29.22 -3.05
C GLU A 16 14.55 -29.91 -2.68
N GLY A 17 14.77 -30.13 -1.41
CA GLY A 17 16.01 -30.74 -0.89
C GLY A 17 15.83 -31.27 0.54
N ALA A 18 16.93 -31.47 1.25
CA ALA A 18 16.93 -31.98 2.62
C ALA A 18 16.16 -31.08 3.60
N ALA A 19 16.07 -29.79 3.33
CA ALA A 19 15.29 -28.82 4.12
C ALA A 19 13.78 -28.88 3.84
N GLY A 20 13.32 -29.74 2.93
CA GLY A 20 11.93 -29.88 2.51
C GLY A 20 11.63 -29.24 1.15
N ARG A 21 10.35 -29.02 0.87
CA ARG A 21 9.85 -28.41 -0.37
C ARG A 21 9.40 -26.99 -0.06
N HIS A 22 10.00 -26.01 -0.72
CA HIS A 22 9.76 -24.58 -0.50
C HIS A 22 9.32 -23.90 -1.81
N SER A 23 8.15 -23.26 -1.78
CA SER A 23 7.76 -22.34 -2.85
C SER A 23 8.38 -20.98 -2.59
N MET A 24 8.98 -20.37 -3.60
CA MET A 24 9.73 -19.13 -3.52
C MET A 24 9.07 -18.00 -4.30
N GLU A 25 9.27 -16.79 -3.83
CA GLU A 25 8.86 -15.59 -4.56
C GLU A 25 9.65 -15.45 -5.89
N PRO A 26 9.04 -14.93 -6.98
CA PRO A 26 9.68 -14.75 -8.28
C PRO A 26 11.02 -14.01 -8.22
N LYS A 27 11.12 -12.94 -7.40
CA LYS A 27 12.35 -12.16 -7.23
C LYS A 27 13.44 -12.92 -6.46
N VAL A 28 13.07 -13.78 -5.52
CA VAL A 28 13.98 -14.65 -4.79
C VAL A 28 14.54 -15.70 -5.76
N MET A 29 13.71 -16.26 -6.63
CA MET A 29 14.15 -17.19 -7.68
C MET A 29 14.97 -16.50 -8.76
N ALA A 30 14.65 -15.25 -9.11
CA ALA A 30 15.48 -14.44 -10.01
C ALA A 30 16.88 -14.19 -9.43
N LEU A 31 16.96 -13.87 -8.12
CA LEU A 31 18.24 -13.75 -7.41
C LEU A 31 19.04 -15.05 -7.46
N LEU A 32 18.38 -16.19 -7.20
CA LEU A 32 19.04 -17.48 -7.28
C LEU A 32 19.54 -17.77 -8.71
N ARG A 33 18.76 -17.43 -9.74
CA ARG A 33 19.15 -17.56 -11.14
C ARG A 33 20.39 -16.70 -11.47
N VAL A 34 20.45 -15.45 -11.01
CA VAL A 34 21.63 -14.59 -11.17
C VAL A 34 22.86 -15.20 -10.49
N LEU A 35 22.69 -15.71 -9.27
CA LEU A 35 23.78 -16.36 -8.53
C LEU A 35 24.24 -17.67 -9.20
N THR A 36 23.34 -18.46 -9.81
CA THR A 36 23.70 -19.71 -10.51
C THR A 36 24.45 -19.43 -11.81
N VAL A 37 24.04 -18.44 -12.60
CA VAL A 37 24.76 -18.01 -13.82
C VAL A 37 26.15 -17.50 -13.48
N ASN A 38 26.35 -16.90 -12.30
CA ASN A 38 27.61 -16.40 -11.80
C ASN A 38 28.22 -17.30 -10.70
N ALA A 39 27.95 -18.60 -10.72
CA ALA A 39 28.45 -19.54 -9.72
C ALA A 39 29.98 -19.43 -9.55
N GLY A 40 30.44 -19.40 -8.31
CA GLY A 40 31.84 -19.21 -7.94
C GLY A 40 32.35 -17.77 -7.97
N LYS A 41 31.67 -16.81 -8.61
CA LYS A 41 32.07 -15.40 -8.63
C LYS A 41 31.44 -14.63 -7.47
N VAL A 42 32.17 -13.63 -6.97
CA VAL A 42 31.62 -12.69 -6.01
C VAL A 42 30.81 -11.63 -6.75
N MET A 43 29.52 -11.58 -6.47
CA MET A 43 28.61 -10.56 -6.99
C MET A 43 28.47 -9.46 -5.95
N SER A 44 28.63 -8.21 -6.35
CA SER A 44 28.44 -7.08 -5.43
C SER A 44 26.97 -6.95 -4.99
N ARG A 45 26.71 -6.29 -3.85
CA ARG A 45 25.34 -6.04 -3.41
C ARG A 45 24.60 -5.16 -4.43
N GLU A 46 25.29 -4.16 -4.95
CA GLU A 46 24.78 -3.23 -5.97
C GLU A 46 24.40 -3.96 -7.26
N ASP A 47 25.31 -4.81 -7.81
CA ASP A 47 25.04 -5.59 -9.01
C ASP A 47 23.86 -6.54 -8.84
N LEU A 48 23.73 -7.19 -7.67
CA LEU A 48 22.60 -8.10 -7.38
C LEU A 48 21.29 -7.34 -7.25
N ILE A 49 21.30 -6.17 -6.62
CA ILE A 49 20.11 -5.31 -6.50
C ILE A 49 19.69 -4.82 -7.88
N ASP A 50 20.63 -4.31 -8.66
CA ASP A 50 20.35 -3.77 -9.99
C ASP A 50 19.79 -4.85 -10.94
N GLN A 51 20.41 -6.04 -11.00
CA GLN A 51 19.98 -7.10 -11.89
C GLN A 51 18.64 -7.75 -11.50
N VAL A 52 18.28 -7.74 -10.21
CA VAL A 52 17.07 -8.42 -9.71
C VAL A 52 15.93 -7.46 -9.46
N TRP A 53 16.19 -6.27 -8.92
CA TRP A 53 15.16 -5.30 -8.51
C TRP A 53 15.20 -3.98 -9.29
N GLY A 54 16.29 -3.69 -10.02
CA GLY A 54 16.53 -2.39 -10.64
C GLY A 54 17.04 -1.35 -9.62
N VAL A 55 17.24 -0.11 -10.06
CA VAL A 55 17.75 0.99 -9.21
C VAL A 55 16.62 1.50 -8.30
N GLU A 56 16.18 0.69 -7.33
CA GLU A 56 15.11 1.04 -6.41
C GLU A 56 15.58 1.13 -4.95
N PHE A 57 14.94 2.04 -4.22
CA PHE A 57 15.14 2.28 -2.79
C PHE A 57 14.89 1.00 -1.95
N GLY A 58 15.73 0.75 -0.92
CA GLY A 58 15.57 -0.39 -0.01
C GLY A 58 16.11 -1.73 -0.53
N GLY A 59 16.91 -1.73 -1.59
CA GLY A 59 17.50 -2.94 -2.19
C GLY A 59 18.31 -3.79 -1.21
N ASP A 60 19.01 -3.17 -0.26
CA ASP A 60 19.86 -3.86 0.72
C ASP A 60 19.07 -4.74 1.70
N GLU A 61 17.93 -4.28 2.17
CA GLU A 61 17.06 -5.08 3.05
C GLU A 61 16.38 -6.21 2.27
N ARG A 62 15.89 -5.92 1.06
CA ARG A 62 15.30 -6.91 0.15
C ARG A 62 16.30 -7.99 -0.22
N LEU A 63 17.52 -7.62 -0.59
CA LEU A 63 18.60 -8.55 -0.88
C LEU A 63 18.94 -9.41 0.34
N SER A 64 19.10 -8.81 1.52
CA SER A 64 19.44 -9.53 2.76
C SER A 64 18.35 -10.53 3.13
N ARG A 65 17.05 -10.15 2.99
CA ARG A 65 15.91 -11.04 3.20
C ARG A 65 15.88 -12.19 2.17
N ALA A 66 16.05 -11.88 0.89
CA ALA A 66 16.04 -12.88 -0.17
C ALA A 66 17.19 -13.90 0.00
N ILE A 67 18.39 -13.46 0.36
CA ILE A 67 19.51 -14.33 0.71
C ILE A 67 19.17 -15.23 1.91
N SER A 68 18.52 -14.69 2.93
CA SER A 68 18.09 -15.46 4.11
C SER A 68 17.10 -16.56 3.73
N LEU A 69 16.11 -16.23 2.88
CA LEU A 69 15.11 -17.19 2.39
C LEU A 69 15.76 -18.29 1.54
N LEU A 70 16.67 -17.92 0.63
CA LEU A 70 17.42 -18.88 -0.20
C LEU A 70 18.27 -19.82 0.66
N ARG A 71 18.99 -19.30 1.64
CA ARG A 71 19.77 -20.12 2.56
C ARG A 71 18.92 -21.14 3.30
N LYS A 72 17.78 -20.69 3.84
CA LYS A 72 16.83 -21.59 4.51
C LYS A 72 16.32 -22.70 3.58
N ALA A 73 15.95 -22.34 2.35
CA ALA A 73 15.43 -23.30 1.38
C ALA A 73 16.50 -24.27 0.82
N LEU A 74 17.73 -23.80 0.68
CA LEU A 74 18.87 -24.60 0.25
C LEU A 74 19.49 -25.46 1.40
N GLY A 75 19.05 -25.24 2.66
CA GLY A 75 19.54 -26.00 3.81
C GLY A 75 20.83 -25.47 4.42
N ASP A 76 21.16 -24.20 4.23
CA ASP A 76 22.28 -23.55 4.93
C ASP A 76 21.94 -23.30 6.39
N GLU A 77 22.70 -23.89 7.31
CA GLU A 77 22.55 -23.67 8.74
C GLU A 77 23.18 -22.33 9.20
N ARG A 78 22.73 -21.81 10.35
CA ARG A 78 23.33 -20.59 10.94
C ARG A 78 24.80 -20.82 11.25
N GLY A 79 25.68 -20.06 10.54
CA GLY A 79 27.14 -20.11 10.73
C GLY A 79 27.90 -21.08 9.82
N GLN A 80 27.23 -21.99 9.13
CA GLN A 80 27.80 -22.84 8.08
C GLN A 80 27.07 -22.62 6.75
N HIS A 81 27.64 -21.77 5.91
CA HIS A 81 27.06 -21.47 4.61
C HIS A 81 27.70 -22.36 3.54
N THR A 82 27.02 -23.46 3.20
CA THR A 82 27.48 -24.45 2.20
C THR A 82 27.05 -24.13 0.78
N HIS A 83 26.03 -23.29 0.60
CA HIS A 83 25.51 -22.91 -0.72
C HIS A 83 25.82 -21.44 -1.04
N ILE A 84 25.42 -20.50 -0.18
CA ILE A 84 25.60 -19.04 -0.43
C ILE A 84 26.50 -18.44 0.63
N GLN A 85 27.71 -18.04 0.23
CA GLN A 85 28.71 -17.41 1.09
C GLN A 85 28.56 -15.88 1.08
N THR A 86 28.60 -15.23 2.26
CA THR A 86 28.74 -13.77 2.36
C THR A 86 30.23 -13.41 2.31
N ILE A 87 30.60 -12.51 1.42
CA ILE A 87 31.94 -11.92 1.36
C ILE A 87 31.84 -10.52 1.96
N SER A 88 32.42 -10.37 3.17
CA SER A 88 32.35 -9.12 3.95
C SER A 88 32.69 -7.91 3.09
N ARG A 89 31.82 -6.88 3.14
CA ARG A 89 31.90 -5.62 2.38
C ARG A 89 31.96 -5.73 0.87
N ARG A 90 31.79 -6.94 0.28
CA ARG A 90 31.87 -7.16 -1.17
C ARG A 90 30.58 -7.72 -1.77
N GLY A 91 29.80 -8.51 -1.03
CA GLY A 91 28.56 -9.08 -1.56
C GLY A 91 28.38 -10.56 -1.25
N TYR A 92 27.89 -11.32 -2.21
CA TYR A 92 27.55 -12.74 -2.07
C TYR A 92 28.14 -13.58 -3.18
N ARG A 93 28.34 -14.87 -2.89
CA ARG A 93 28.86 -15.85 -3.84
C ARG A 93 28.14 -17.19 -3.67
N LEU A 94 27.65 -17.78 -4.75
CA LEU A 94 27.20 -19.17 -4.77
C LEU A 94 28.44 -20.07 -4.82
N ILE A 95 28.61 -20.92 -3.81
CA ILE A 95 29.76 -21.84 -3.69
C ILE A 95 29.39 -23.29 -3.96
N ALA A 96 28.08 -23.63 -3.87
CA ALA A 96 27.60 -24.96 -4.22
C ALA A 96 27.78 -25.23 -5.72
N GLU A 97 28.00 -26.48 -6.06
CA GLU A 97 28.08 -26.93 -7.43
C GLU A 97 26.73 -26.90 -8.12
N VAL A 98 26.69 -26.42 -9.37
CA VAL A 98 25.48 -26.31 -10.17
C VAL A 98 25.52 -27.29 -11.32
N THR A 99 24.51 -28.17 -11.39
CA THR A 99 24.37 -29.16 -12.46
C THR A 99 22.98 -29.12 -13.08
N GLU A 100 22.87 -29.43 -14.37
CA GLU A 100 21.56 -29.67 -14.99
C GLU A 100 21.01 -31.05 -14.59
N ASP A 101 19.68 -31.23 -14.68
CA ASP A 101 18.98 -32.45 -14.24
C ASP A 101 19.47 -33.74 -15.02
N ASP A 102 20.19 -33.55 -16.12
CA ASP A 102 20.75 -34.58 -17.01
C ASP A 102 22.21 -34.93 -16.67
N GLY A 103 22.76 -34.43 -15.57
CA GLY A 103 24.15 -34.76 -15.12
C GLY A 103 25.26 -33.99 -15.82
N VAL A 104 24.95 -32.99 -16.63
CA VAL A 104 25.93 -32.12 -17.30
C VAL A 104 26.41 -31.03 -16.37
N VAL A 105 27.67 -31.07 -15.96
CA VAL A 105 28.30 -30.02 -15.16
C VAL A 105 28.55 -28.78 -16.04
N LEU A 106 27.96 -27.64 -15.70
CA LEU A 106 28.22 -26.37 -16.38
C LEU A 106 29.72 -25.98 -16.20
N PRO A 107 30.44 -25.58 -17.26
CA PRO A 107 31.86 -25.29 -17.16
C PRO A 107 32.13 -24.09 -16.24
N LYS A 108 32.97 -24.31 -15.23
CA LYS A 108 33.56 -23.24 -14.42
C LYS A 108 34.38 -22.34 -15.35
N THR A 109 33.94 -21.12 -15.58
CA THR A 109 34.75 -20.08 -16.23
C THR A 109 36.00 -19.84 -15.39
N MET A 110 37.18 -20.26 -15.94
CA MET A 110 38.47 -20.05 -15.29
C MET A 110 38.76 -18.56 -15.10
N PRO A 111 39.27 -18.15 -13.95
CA PRO A 111 39.71 -16.76 -13.74
C PRO A 111 41.07 -16.58 -14.47
N ALA A 112 41.19 -15.40 -15.07
CA ALA A 112 42.46 -14.95 -15.67
C ALA A 112 43.57 -14.93 -14.60
N THR A 113 44.66 -15.56 -14.94
CA THR A 113 45.89 -15.67 -14.15
C THR A 113 46.49 -14.28 -13.87
N HIS A 114 46.44 -13.82 -12.65
CA HIS A 114 47.42 -12.86 -12.13
C HIS A 114 48.38 -13.62 -11.24
N LYS A 115 49.67 -13.56 -11.66
CA LYS A 115 50.80 -14.08 -10.91
C LYS A 115 50.82 -13.51 -9.50
N GLN A 116 50.85 -14.41 -8.55
CA GLN A 116 51.08 -14.10 -7.16
C GLN A 116 52.39 -14.76 -6.73
N ASP A 117 53.32 -13.93 -6.40
CA ASP A 117 54.63 -14.38 -5.85
C ASP A 117 54.38 -15.10 -4.52
N GLN A 118 54.99 -16.29 -4.47
CA GLN A 118 54.99 -17.15 -3.30
C GLN A 118 55.94 -16.57 -2.23
N ILE A 119 55.45 -16.44 -1.04
CA ILE A 119 56.29 -16.39 0.16
C ILE A 119 55.93 -17.60 1.00
N MET A 120 56.84 -18.58 1.03
CA MET A 120 56.80 -19.70 1.97
C MET A 120 57.52 -19.33 3.26
N PRO A 121 57.12 -19.87 4.42
CA PRO A 121 57.79 -19.63 5.68
C PRO A 121 58.88 -20.65 5.90
N SER A 122 60.03 -20.23 6.42
CA SER A 122 60.99 -21.14 6.99
C SER A 122 61.65 -20.60 8.23
N ALA A 123 61.84 -21.52 9.10
CA ALA A 123 62.27 -21.39 10.48
C ALA A 123 63.78 -21.30 10.66
N VAL A 124 64.18 -20.70 11.79
CA VAL A 124 65.14 -21.17 12.81
C VAL A 124 66.64 -20.96 12.59
N LEU A 125 67.18 -20.20 13.57
CA LEU A 125 68.47 -20.30 14.25
C LEU A 125 69.76 -19.96 13.52
N GLY A 126 70.48 -19.00 14.10
CA GLY A 126 71.88 -19.20 14.36
C GLY A 126 72.81 -17.98 14.19
N SER A 127 73.33 -17.53 15.30
CA SER A 127 74.67 -16.97 15.54
C SER A 127 74.98 -15.55 15.12
N SER A 128 75.28 -14.84 16.16
CA SER A 128 76.01 -13.60 16.32
C SER A 128 77.26 -13.47 15.48
N GLN A 129 77.41 -12.34 14.79
CA GLN A 129 78.79 -11.75 14.65
C GLN A 129 78.65 -10.22 14.59
N LEU A 130 79.38 -9.61 15.49
CA LEU A 130 79.67 -8.18 15.58
C LEU A 130 80.50 -7.75 14.35
N ILE A 131 80.09 -6.69 13.68
CA ILE A 131 80.95 -5.92 12.78
C ILE A 131 80.80 -4.42 13.11
N GLU A 132 81.90 -3.81 13.24
CA GLU A 132 82.24 -2.48 13.67
C GLU A 132 81.50 -1.34 12.98
N THR A 133 81.30 -0.30 13.80
CA THR A 133 80.79 0.99 13.38
C THR A 133 81.81 1.81 12.68
N THR A 134 81.62 2.27 11.49
CA THR A 134 82.22 3.46 10.92
C THR A 134 81.20 4.55 10.67
N PRO A 135 81.50 5.79 10.99
CA PRO A 135 80.51 6.87 10.93
C PRO A 135 80.39 7.40 9.50
N LEU A 136 79.19 7.33 8.94
CA LEU A 136 78.88 8.00 7.69
C LEU A 136 78.27 9.39 7.94
N GLU A 137 78.87 10.33 7.30
CA GLU A 137 78.70 11.77 7.23
C GLU A 137 77.24 12.18 7.09
N LYS A 138 76.79 13.16 7.84
CA LYS A 138 75.44 13.77 7.76
C LYS A 138 75.25 14.57 6.50
N SER A 139 74.69 13.99 5.47
CA SER A 139 74.12 14.72 4.32
C SER A 139 72.79 15.31 4.71
N LYS A 140 72.81 16.63 5.02
CA LYS A 140 71.56 17.42 5.17
C LYS A 140 70.86 17.61 3.84
N ARG A 141 69.92 16.76 3.53
CA ARG A 141 68.94 17.02 2.44
C ARG A 141 67.59 17.42 3.04
N PRO A 142 66.87 18.41 2.47
CA PRO A 142 65.79 19.08 3.16
C PRO A 142 64.47 18.29 3.10
N ILE A 143 64.20 17.52 4.15
CA ILE A 143 62.87 16.86 4.38
C ILE A 143 61.71 17.87 4.38
N ARG A 144 62.02 19.14 4.60
CA ARG A 144 61.04 20.24 4.64
C ARG A 144 60.31 20.51 3.32
N ARG A 145 60.89 20.15 2.17
CA ARG A 145 60.24 20.32 0.84
C ARG A 145 59.19 19.25 0.53
N TRP A 146 59.39 18.04 0.99
CA TRP A 146 58.44 16.94 0.77
C TRP A 146 57.23 17.03 1.70
N LEU A 147 57.38 17.51 2.93
CA LEU A 147 56.30 17.79 3.86
C LEU A 147 55.41 18.96 3.37
N ALA A 148 56.01 19.98 2.74
CA ALA A 148 55.27 21.11 2.18
C ALA A 148 54.47 20.70 0.90
N LEU A 149 55.03 19.79 0.10
CA LEU A 149 54.28 19.27 -1.08
C LEU A 149 53.19 18.28 -0.70
N GLY A 150 53.41 17.44 0.34
CA GLY A 150 52.39 16.53 0.87
C GLY A 150 51.23 17.30 1.54
N SER A 151 51.51 18.37 2.28
CA SER A 151 50.46 19.20 2.87
C SER A 151 49.68 20.03 1.84
N ALA A 152 50.34 20.51 0.78
CA ALA A 152 49.63 21.18 -0.32
C ALA A 152 48.75 20.25 -1.15
N ALA A 153 49.19 18.99 -1.42
CA ALA A 153 48.40 17.97 -2.08
C ALA A 153 47.21 17.54 -1.19
N PHE A 154 47.40 17.36 0.10
CA PHE A 154 46.31 17.04 1.05
C PHE A 154 45.33 18.20 1.18
N ALA A 155 45.76 19.44 1.23
CA ALA A 155 44.90 20.62 1.23
C ALA A 155 44.13 20.77 -0.09
N ALA A 156 44.74 20.45 -1.24
CA ALA A 156 44.07 20.42 -2.53
C ALA A 156 43.01 19.31 -2.64
N ILE A 157 43.30 18.11 -2.15
CA ILE A 157 42.36 16.99 -2.06
C ILE A 157 41.22 17.35 -1.10
N LEU A 158 41.52 17.99 0.04
CA LEU A 158 40.52 18.44 0.99
C LEU A 158 39.61 19.54 0.38
N MET A 159 40.20 20.49 -0.35
CA MET A 159 39.42 21.50 -1.08
C MET A 159 38.59 20.93 -2.22
N ILE A 160 39.12 19.96 -2.95
CA ILE A 160 38.33 19.23 -3.98
C ILE A 160 37.18 18.46 -3.31
N PHE A 161 37.46 17.80 -2.18
CA PHE A 161 36.46 17.05 -1.43
C PHE A 161 35.42 17.95 -0.78
N THR A 162 35.81 19.09 -0.19
CA THR A 162 34.86 20.09 0.32
C THR A 162 34.09 20.78 -0.80
N SER A 163 34.75 21.14 -1.92
CA SER A 163 34.06 21.64 -3.11
C SER A 163 33.08 20.61 -3.70
N TYR A 164 33.45 19.35 -3.71
CA TYR A 164 32.57 18.26 -4.14
C TYR A 164 31.38 18.07 -3.20
N ILE A 165 31.56 18.24 -1.88
CA ILE A 165 30.47 18.20 -0.89
C ILE A 165 29.60 19.46 -0.97
N VAL A 166 30.19 20.64 -1.15
CA VAL A 166 29.49 21.94 -1.25
C VAL A 166 28.82 22.14 -2.63
N LEU A 167 29.42 21.58 -3.69
CA LEU A 167 28.88 21.60 -5.05
C LEU A 167 28.04 20.37 -5.38
N ARG A 168 27.88 19.39 -4.48
CA ARG A 168 26.80 18.42 -4.65
C ARG A 168 25.51 19.21 -4.75
N PRO A 169 24.77 19.05 -5.83
CA PRO A 169 23.44 19.66 -5.86
C PRO A 169 22.66 19.08 -4.67
N THR A 170 22.54 19.91 -3.62
CA THR A 170 21.71 19.61 -2.43
C THR A 170 20.28 19.23 -2.83
N GLY A 171 19.89 19.53 -4.09
CA GLY A 171 18.65 19.17 -4.68
C GLY A 171 18.39 17.67 -4.87
N TYR A 172 19.42 16.83 -5.11
CA TYR A 172 19.17 15.42 -5.41
C TYR A 172 18.84 14.60 -4.13
N VAL A 173 19.51 14.88 -3.04
CA VAL A 173 19.19 14.27 -1.73
C VAL A 173 17.87 14.80 -1.21
N SER A 174 17.55 16.07 -1.48
CA SER A 174 16.26 16.68 -1.12
C SER A 174 15.09 16.11 -1.92
N VAL A 175 15.22 15.85 -3.22
CA VAL A 175 14.13 15.31 -4.05
C VAL A 175 13.73 13.91 -3.61
N GLN A 176 14.70 13.02 -3.31
CA GLN A 176 14.38 11.68 -2.80
C GLN A 176 13.73 11.72 -1.41
N ALA A 177 14.23 12.58 -0.51
CA ALA A 177 13.63 12.77 0.80
C ALA A 177 12.20 13.32 0.67
N ASN A 178 12.00 14.34 -0.16
CA ASN A 178 10.68 14.93 -0.43
C ASN A 178 9.72 13.90 -1.07
N MET A 179 10.21 13.06 -1.99
CA MET A 179 9.39 11.97 -2.55
C MET A 179 8.95 10.98 -1.46
N ALA A 180 9.86 10.56 -0.57
CA ALA A 180 9.53 9.65 0.52
C ALA A 180 8.55 10.29 1.51
N GLU A 181 8.76 11.57 1.85
CA GLU A 181 7.90 12.36 2.73
C GLU A 181 6.49 12.52 2.13
N GLY A 182 6.39 12.91 0.85
CA GLY A 182 5.10 13.02 0.16
C GLY A 182 4.34 11.69 0.12
N LEU A 183 5.01 10.57 -0.10
CA LEU A 183 4.40 9.24 -0.06
C LEU A 183 3.98 8.85 1.37
N ALA A 184 4.74 9.21 2.40
CA ALA A 184 4.38 9.00 3.79
C ALA A 184 3.10 9.78 4.18
N HIS A 185 2.93 11.00 3.66
CA HIS A 185 1.70 11.77 3.82
C HIS A 185 0.51 11.09 3.12
N ILE A 186 0.70 10.49 1.93
CA ILE A 186 -0.36 9.68 1.28
C ILE A 186 -0.73 8.46 2.12
N GLU A 187 0.23 7.83 2.80
CA GLU A 187 -0.03 6.70 3.71
C GLU A 187 -0.83 7.11 4.94
N ASN A 188 -0.51 8.26 5.51
CA ASN A 188 -1.13 8.82 6.72
C ASN A 188 -2.18 9.90 6.39
N PHE A 189 -2.90 9.73 5.30
CA PHE A 189 -3.82 10.72 4.71
C PHE A 189 -4.95 11.17 5.64
N THR A 190 -5.23 10.46 6.74
CA THR A 190 -6.22 10.83 7.76
C THR A 190 -5.69 11.88 8.72
N ALA A 191 -4.37 12.03 8.84
CA ALA A 191 -3.77 13.08 9.67
C ALA A 191 -4.09 14.46 9.10
N LYS A 192 -4.18 15.43 9.99
CA LYS A 192 -4.50 16.81 9.63
C LYS A 192 -3.52 17.32 8.58
N ASP A 193 -4.04 17.95 7.55
CA ASP A 193 -3.31 18.57 6.42
C ASP A 193 -2.45 17.60 5.57
N ALA A 194 -2.36 16.30 5.91
CA ALA A 194 -1.47 15.35 5.24
C ALA A 194 -1.65 15.29 3.71
N ILE A 195 -2.90 15.29 3.23
CA ILE A 195 -3.18 15.26 1.79
C ILE A 195 -2.64 16.53 1.10
N LYS A 196 -2.84 17.68 1.73
CA LYS A 196 -2.34 18.97 1.23
C LYS A 196 -0.82 19.01 1.23
N ASP A 197 -0.21 18.57 2.33
CA ASP A 197 1.26 18.53 2.44
C ASP A 197 1.86 17.64 1.35
N ALA A 198 1.26 16.48 1.07
CA ALA A 198 1.66 15.63 -0.05
C ALA A 198 1.57 16.35 -1.40
N GLN A 199 0.48 17.07 -1.66
CA GLN A 199 0.31 17.84 -2.91
C GLN A 199 1.33 18.97 -3.04
N ASP A 200 1.59 19.69 -1.95
CA ASP A 200 2.56 20.79 -1.92
C ASP A 200 3.99 20.28 -2.16
N ILE A 201 4.35 19.15 -1.55
CA ILE A 201 5.66 18.50 -1.74
C ILE A 201 5.85 18.06 -3.20
N PHE A 202 4.90 17.32 -3.77
CA PHE A 202 5.01 16.89 -5.18
C PHE A 202 4.92 18.06 -6.15
N GLY A 203 4.11 19.08 -5.82
CA GLY A 203 4.02 20.33 -6.58
C GLY A 203 5.35 21.08 -6.63
N THR A 204 6.06 21.15 -5.51
CA THR A 204 7.40 21.77 -5.42
C THR A 204 8.42 21.02 -6.28
N ILE A 205 8.44 19.69 -6.21
CA ILE A 205 9.33 18.87 -7.05
C ILE A 205 9.03 19.11 -8.53
N LEU A 206 7.76 19.21 -8.92
CA LEU A 206 7.35 19.43 -10.31
C LEU A 206 7.60 20.87 -10.78
N ALA A 207 7.61 21.86 -9.89
CA ALA A 207 7.98 23.23 -10.21
C ALA A 207 9.47 23.32 -10.57
N ASP A 208 10.33 22.60 -9.83
CA ASP A 208 11.78 22.55 -10.10
C ASP A 208 12.12 21.63 -11.28
N ASN A 209 11.41 20.52 -11.44
CA ASN A 209 11.58 19.54 -12.51
C ASN A 209 10.21 19.07 -13.05
N PRO A 210 9.67 19.77 -14.06
CA PRO A 210 8.36 19.43 -14.65
C PRO A 210 8.28 18.01 -15.24
N ASP A 211 9.42 17.39 -15.53
CA ASP A 211 9.50 16.05 -16.10
C ASP A 211 9.71 14.95 -15.06
N HIS A 212 9.60 15.23 -13.76
CA HIS A 212 9.77 14.25 -12.72
C HIS A 212 8.55 13.31 -12.62
N THR A 213 8.59 12.20 -13.34
CA THR A 213 7.48 11.23 -13.44
C THR A 213 6.97 10.73 -12.09
N GLY A 214 7.89 10.41 -11.17
CA GLY A 214 7.54 9.93 -9.82
C GLY A 214 6.72 10.96 -9.02
N ALA A 215 7.10 12.25 -9.07
CA ALA A 215 6.35 13.31 -8.40
C ALA A 215 4.97 13.54 -9.04
N ARG A 216 4.87 13.41 -10.37
CA ARG A 216 3.59 13.48 -11.07
C ARG A 216 2.67 12.33 -10.67
N ALA A 217 3.20 11.10 -10.56
CA ALA A 217 2.45 9.95 -10.08
C ALA A 217 2.02 10.11 -8.61
N GLY A 218 2.92 10.60 -7.74
CA GLY A 218 2.62 10.91 -6.34
C GLY A 218 1.53 11.97 -6.20
N LEU A 219 1.59 13.05 -7.00
CA LEU A 219 0.54 14.07 -7.03
C LEU A 219 -0.82 13.48 -7.44
N ALA A 220 -0.84 12.58 -8.43
CA ALA A 220 -2.07 11.92 -8.83
C ALA A 220 -2.67 11.08 -7.69
N LEU A 221 -1.85 10.33 -6.93
CA LEU A 221 -2.29 9.58 -5.77
C LEU A 221 -2.82 10.49 -4.65
N ALA A 222 -2.15 11.63 -4.38
CA ALA A 222 -2.61 12.60 -3.39
C ALA A 222 -3.96 13.21 -3.77
N LEU A 223 -4.18 13.58 -5.05
CA LEU A 223 -5.46 14.06 -5.56
C LEU A 223 -6.57 12.99 -5.44
N MET A 224 -6.24 11.71 -5.63
CA MET A 224 -7.19 10.61 -5.45
C MET A 224 -7.53 10.37 -3.98
N ARG A 225 -6.59 10.58 -3.05
CA ARG A 225 -6.89 10.59 -1.60
C ARG A 225 -7.84 11.73 -1.26
N GLU A 226 -7.61 12.92 -1.79
CA GLU A 226 -8.52 14.08 -1.61
C GLU A 226 -9.93 13.72 -2.10
N TYR A 227 -10.07 13.22 -3.32
CA TYR A 227 -11.35 12.79 -3.89
C TYR A 227 -12.08 11.76 -3.03
N THR A 228 -11.36 10.81 -2.45
CA THR A 228 -12.00 9.73 -1.68
C THR A 228 -12.29 10.10 -0.24
N HIS A 229 -11.58 11.08 0.32
CA HIS A 229 -11.60 11.39 1.75
C HIS A 229 -12.32 12.69 2.09
N LEU A 230 -12.19 13.72 1.26
CA LEU A 230 -12.79 15.02 1.51
C LEU A 230 -14.08 15.23 0.71
N GLU A 231 -13.98 15.38 -0.59
CA GLU A 231 -15.12 15.65 -1.47
C GLU A 231 -15.04 14.81 -2.73
N ARG A 232 -16.13 14.13 -3.06
CA ARG A 232 -16.23 13.36 -4.32
C ARG A 232 -16.55 14.28 -5.50
N ASP A 233 -15.74 15.32 -5.68
CA ASP A 233 -15.87 16.23 -6.81
C ASP A 233 -15.42 15.54 -8.11
N PRO A 234 -16.31 15.41 -9.12
CA PRO A 234 -15.96 14.84 -10.42
C PRO A 234 -14.81 15.57 -11.14
N ALA A 235 -14.68 16.89 -10.94
CA ALA A 235 -13.59 17.67 -11.54
C ALA A 235 -12.23 17.30 -10.92
N LEU A 236 -12.20 17.02 -9.62
CA LEU A 236 -11.02 16.54 -8.93
C LEU A 236 -10.60 15.15 -9.42
N LEU A 237 -11.55 14.22 -9.60
CA LEU A 237 -11.27 12.90 -10.17
C LEU A 237 -10.73 13.02 -11.60
N GLN A 238 -11.30 13.89 -12.42
CA GLN A 238 -10.82 14.14 -13.78
C GLN A 238 -9.37 14.66 -13.78
N ARG A 239 -9.05 15.61 -12.90
CA ARG A 239 -7.70 16.15 -12.74
C ARG A 239 -6.71 15.08 -12.28
N ALA A 240 -7.09 14.26 -11.28
CA ALA A 240 -6.28 13.15 -10.79
C ALA A 240 -6.00 12.12 -11.90
N THR A 241 -7.04 11.76 -12.67
CA THR A 241 -6.93 10.83 -13.80
C THR A 241 -5.99 11.37 -14.88
N ALA A 242 -6.15 12.61 -15.31
CA ALA A 242 -5.27 13.22 -16.30
C ALA A 242 -3.81 13.28 -15.85
N THR A 243 -3.58 13.54 -14.55
CA THR A 243 -2.24 13.57 -13.93
C THR A 243 -1.60 12.18 -13.91
N ALA A 244 -2.36 11.14 -13.55
CA ALA A 244 -1.90 9.76 -13.57
C ALA A 244 -1.55 9.27 -14.98
N GLU A 245 -2.41 9.56 -15.95
CA GLU A 245 -2.17 9.19 -17.34
C GLU A 245 -0.96 9.93 -17.93
N ALA A 246 -0.72 11.19 -17.54
CA ALA A 246 0.48 11.94 -17.94
C ALA A 246 1.75 11.27 -17.37
N ALA A 247 1.74 10.84 -16.12
CA ALA A 247 2.85 10.09 -15.52
C ALA A 247 3.11 8.77 -16.27
N LEU A 248 2.05 8.02 -16.56
CA LEU A 248 2.16 6.74 -17.27
C LEU A 248 2.69 6.91 -18.71
N ARG A 249 2.26 7.96 -19.44
CA ARG A 249 2.78 8.25 -20.78
C ARG A 249 4.26 8.65 -20.76
N GLN A 250 4.71 9.25 -19.67
CA GLN A 250 6.11 9.69 -19.53
C GLN A 250 7.04 8.51 -19.21
N ASP A 251 6.60 7.58 -18.36
CA ASP A 251 7.33 6.36 -18.05
C ASP A 251 6.37 5.23 -17.67
N GLU A 252 6.08 4.33 -18.62
CA GLU A 252 5.23 3.15 -18.41
C GLU A 252 5.90 2.04 -17.59
N HIS A 253 7.21 2.12 -17.38
CA HIS A 253 7.97 1.16 -16.58
C HIS A 253 8.13 1.60 -15.12
N LEU A 254 7.71 2.81 -14.77
CA LEU A 254 7.71 3.24 -13.37
C LEU A 254 6.53 2.61 -12.62
N ALA A 255 6.83 1.83 -11.57
CA ALA A 255 5.80 1.17 -10.74
C ALA A 255 4.78 2.16 -10.20
N LEU A 256 5.23 3.33 -9.67
CA LEU A 256 4.35 4.34 -9.10
C LEU A 256 3.39 4.95 -10.15
N ALA A 257 3.82 5.10 -11.41
CA ALA A 257 2.97 5.59 -12.49
C ALA A 257 1.87 4.57 -12.85
N ASN A 258 2.20 3.28 -12.86
CA ASN A 258 1.21 2.21 -13.06
C ASN A 258 0.23 2.14 -11.88
N ILE A 259 0.67 2.35 -10.64
CA ILE A 259 -0.22 2.41 -9.46
C ILE A 259 -1.17 3.60 -9.56
N ALA A 260 -0.67 4.79 -9.91
CA ALA A 260 -1.51 5.97 -10.08
C ALA A 260 -2.56 5.75 -11.18
N ALA A 261 -2.17 5.14 -12.31
CA ALA A 261 -3.10 4.78 -13.39
C ALA A 261 -4.12 3.71 -12.96
N ALA A 262 -3.71 2.75 -12.11
CA ALA A 262 -4.60 1.75 -11.54
C ALA A 262 -5.66 2.40 -10.62
N TRP A 263 -5.26 3.33 -9.75
CA TRP A 263 -6.21 4.06 -8.90
C TRP A 263 -7.17 4.92 -9.73
N ALA A 264 -6.66 5.60 -10.77
CA ALA A 264 -7.50 6.36 -11.68
C ALA A 264 -8.56 5.48 -12.33
N ALA A 265 -8.18 4.34 -12.88
CA ALA A 265 -9.09 3.39 -13.49
C ALA A 265 -10.09 2.78 -12.46
N GLU A 266 -9.62 2.46 -11.24
CA GLU A 266 -10.46 1.97 -10.14
C GLU A 266 -11.57 2.95 -9.79
N PHE A 267 -11.23 4.24 -9.58
CA PHE A 267 -12.21 5.26 -9.19
C PHE A 267 -13.14 5.68 -10.33
N ASN A 268 -12.74 5.47 -11.58
CA ASN A 268 -13.63 5.58 -12.74
C ASN A 268 -14.49 4.32 -12.98
N GLY A 269 -14.35 3.27 -12.14
CA GLY A 269 -15.10 2.02 -12.28
C GLY A 269 -14.56 1.05 -13.34
N GLU A 270 -13.40 1.32 -13.90
CA GLU A 270 -12.73 0.54 -14.96
C GLU A 270 -11.88 -0.59 -14.34
N TYR A 271 -12.49 -1.46 -13.53
CA TYR A 271 -11.78 -2.45 -12.70
C TYR A 271 -10.85 -3.38 -13.47
N ASN A 272 -11.23 -3.83 -14.67
CA ASN A 272 -10.37 -4.68 -15.51
C ASN A 272 -9.10 -3.93 -15.97
N ARG A 273 -9.24 -2.65 -16.31
CA ARG A 273 -8.10 -1.80 -16.69
C ARG A 273 -7.19 -1.53 -15.48
N ALA A 274 -7.78 -1.28 -14.32
CA ALA A 274 -7.04 -1.13 -13.08
C ALA A 274 -6.23 -2.39 -12.74
N HIS A 275 -6.85 -3.58 -12.90
CA HIS A 275 -6.16 -4.86 -12.67
C HIS A 275 -4.96 -5.02 -13.61
N ALA A 276 -5.09 -4.70 -14.90
CA ALA A 276 -4.01 -4.79 -15.86
C ALA A 276 -2.80 -3.89 -15.50
N PHE A 277 -3.04 -2.70 -14.96
CA PHE A 277 -1.96 -1.84 -14.45
C PHE A 277 -1.30 -2.43 -13.20
N LEU A 278 -2.09 -3.04 -12.30
CA LEU A 278 -1.55 -3.70 -11.11
C LEU A 278 -0.74 -4.95 -11.45
N ASP A 279 -1.08 -5.66 -12.52
CA ASP A 279 -0.28 -6.79 -12.99
C ASP A 279 1.11 -6.32 -13.50
N ARG A 280 1.16 -5.20 -14.22
CA ARG A 280 2.44 -4.58 -14.59
C ARG A 280 3.23 -4.16 -13.35
N THR A 281 2.57 -3.54 -12.38
CA THR A 281 3.18 -3.18 -11.11
C THR A 281 3.73 -4.42 -10.37
N ASN A 282 3.04 -5.56 -10.42
CA ASN A 282 3.49 -6.78 -9.78
C ASN A 282 4.82 -7.31 -10.36
N ILE A 283 5.07 -7.06 -11.65
CA ILE A 283 6.35 -7.37 -12.29
C ILE A 283 7.45 -6.40 -11.84
N LEU A 284 7.11 -5.13 -11.68
CA LEU A 284 8.05 -4.05 -11.37
C LEU A 284 8.35 -3.96 -9.87
N ASP A 285 7.33 -4.04 -9.03
CA ASP A 285 7.39 -3.95 -7.56
C ASP A 285 6.23 -4.75 -6.93
N SER A 286 6.43 -6.07 -6.76
CA SER A 286 5.38 -7.00 -6.30
C SER A 286 4.86 -6.72 -4.90
N ASN A 287 5.65 -6.06 -4.06
CA ASN A 287 5.32 -5.80 -2.66
C ASN A 287 4.90 -4.35 -2.42
N ASN A 288 4.65 -3.58 -3.46
CA ASN A 288 4.28 -2.19 -3.28
C ASN A 288 2.98 -2.05 -2.48
N LYS A 289 3.04 -1.29 -1.41
CA LYS A 289 1.94 -1.08 -0.45
C LYS A 289 0.68 -0.55 -1.12
N PHE A 290 0.81 0.47 -1.97
CA PHE A 290 -0.32 1.10 -2.66
C PHE A 290 -0.93 0.17 -3.73
N ALA A 291 -0.10 -0.67 -4.37
CA ALA A 291 -0.59 -1.68 -5.31
C ALA A 291 -1.40 -2.77 -4.59
N LEU A 292 -0.89 -3.26 -3.45
CA LEU A 292 -1.60 -4.25 -2.61
C LEU A 292 -2.92 -3.69 -2.07
N GLU A 293 -2.93 -2.42 -1.67
CA GLU A 293 -4.14 -1.72 -1.22
C GLU A 293 -5.20 -1.65 -2.33
N SER A 294 -4.83 -1.16 -3.52
CA SER A 294 -5.75 -1.07 -4.65
C SER A 294 -6.25 -2.44 -5.08
N ARG A 295 -5.38 -3.46 -5.14
CA ARG A 295 -5.77 -4.82 -5.50
C ARG A 295 -6.79 -5.39 -4.54
N GLY A 296 -6.62 -5.18 -3.23
CA GLY A 296 -7.60 -5.58 -2.22
C GLY A 296 -8.97 -4.94 -2.46
N ARG A 297 -9.00 -3.61 -2.71
CA ARG A 297 -10.24 -2.89 -3.02
C ARG A 297 -10.90 -3.39 -4.30
N ILE A 298 -10.14 -3.63 -5.36
CA ILE A 298 -10.66 -4.12 -6.65
C ILE A 298 -11.26 -5.51 -6.49
N TYR A 299 -10.59 -6.44 -5.81
CA TYR A 299 -11.14 -7.78 -5.55
C TYR A 299 -12.44 -7.73 -4.76
N ILE A 300 -12.54 -6.87 -3.74
CA ILE A 300 -13.80 -6.64 -2.99
C ILE A 300 -14.90 -6.12 -3.92
N LYS A 301 -14.60 -5.15 -4.78
CA LYS A 301 -15.56 -4.57 -5.74
C LYS A 301 -16.04 -5.56 -6.79
N LEU A 302 -15.17 -6.45 -7.23
CA LEU A 302 -15.49 -7.51 -8.18
C LEU A 302 -16.16 -8.73 -7.53
N GLY A 303 -16.32 -8.76 -6.20
CA GLY A 303 -16.86 -9.91 -5.46
C GLY A 303 -15.92 -11.11 -5.42
N GLN A 304 -14.65 -10.93 -5.75
CA GLN A 304 -13.59 -11.95 -5.72
C GLN A 304 -13.07 -12.11 -4.28
N ARG A 305 -13.93 -12.64 -3.41
CA ARG A 305 -13.73 -12.66 -1.95
C ARG A 305 -12.46 -13.39 -1.50
N ASP A 306 -12.17 -14.54 -2.10
CA ASP A 306 -11.00 -15.32 -1.72
C ASP A 306 -9.70 -14.65 -2.16
N ASP A 307 -9.69 -13.98 -3.31
CA ASP A 307 -8.55 -13.21 -3.77
C ASP A 307 -8.32 -11.97 -2.90
N ALA A 308 -9.41 -11.27 -2.54
CA ALA A 308 -9.35 -10.14 -1.61
C ALA A 308 -8.76 -10.55 -0.26
N TYR A 309 -9.27 -11.62 0.32
CA TYR A 309 -8.81 -12.15 1.61
C TYR A 309 -7.32 -12.52 1.57
N ARG A 310 -6.91 -13.34 0.58
CA ARG A 310 -5.50 -13.74 0.42
C ARG A 310 -4.56 -12.55 0.20
N ASN A 311 -4.98 -11.58 -0.62
CA ASN A 311 -4.19 -10.37 -0.84
C ASN A 311 -4.01 -9.55 0.44
N LEU A 312 -5.08 -9.41 1.24
CA LEU A 312 -5.04 -8.64 2.49
C LEU A 312 -4.21 -9.35 3.56
N GLU A 313 -4.34 -10.68 3.72
CA GLU A 313 -3.46 -11.45 4.62
C GLU A 313 -1.98 -11.32 4.22
N TYR A 314 -1.69 -11.45 2.93
CA TYR A 314 -0.33 -11.26 2.41
C TYR A 314 0.19 -9.85 2.70
N ALA A 315 -0.64 -8.83 2.48
CA ALA A 315 -0.28 -7.44 2.74
C ALA A 315 -0.04 -7.16 4.22
N ILE A 316 -0.86 -7.71 5.12
CA ILE A 316 -0.68 -7.61 6.58
C ILE A 316 0.62 -8.31 7.03
N ASN A 317 0.96 -9.46 6.45
CA ASN A 317 2.22 -10.13 6.76
C ASN A 317 3.45 -9.29 6.38
N LEU A 318 3.37 -8.51 5.28
CA LEU A 318 4.44 -7.61 4.86
C LEU A 318 4.46 -6.29 5.65
N TYR A 319 3.29 -5.76 5.95
CA TYR A 319 3.08 -4.43 6.54
C TYR A 319 2.11 -4.52 7.73
N PRO A 320 2.49 -5.18 8.84
CA PRO A 320 1.58 -5.45 9.97
C PRO A 320 1.08 -4.18 10.67
N ASN A 321 1.78 -3.06 10.51
CA ASN A 321 1.43 -1.77 11.11
C ASN A 321 0.73 -0.80 10.13
N TYR A 322 0.29 -1.28 8.96
CA TYR A 322 -0.44 -0.44 8.02
C TYR A 322 -1.95 -0.60 8.22
N ALA A 323 -2.58 0.40 8.84
CA ALA A 323 -3.97 0.37 9.28
C ALA A 323 -4.96 -0.05 8.19
N LEU A 324 -4.77 0.45 6.94
CA LEU A 324 -5.72 0.22 5.86
C LEU A 324 -5.84 -1.26 5.45
N PHE A 325 -4.81 -2.08 5.64
CA PHE A 325 -4.93 -3.51 5.37
C PHE A 325 -5.82 -4.21 6.38
N HIS A 326 -5.73 -3.85 7.67
CA HIS A 326 -6.62 -4.37 8.70
C HIS A 326 -8.07 -3.89 8.48
N LEU A 327 -8.27 -2.62 8.10
CA LEU A 327 -9.60 -2.10 7.77
C LEU A 327 -10.19 -2.77 6.52
N GLY A 328 -9.34 -3.04 5.51
CA GLY A 328 -9.72 -3.79 4.32
C GLY A 328 -10.14 -5.22 4.65
N LEU A 329 -9.35 -5.91 5.49
CA LEU A 329 -9.66 -7.26 5.96
C LEU A 329 -10.97 -7.28 6.73
N GLY A 330 -11.19 -6.34 7.65
CA GLY A 330 -12.46 -6.22 8.38
C GLY A 330 -13.65 -6.03 7.43
N THR A 331 -13.51 -5.22 6.37
CA THR A 331 -14.54 -5.04 5.35
C THR A 331 -14.84 -6.34 4.60
N GLU A 332 -13.82 -7.10 4.22
CA GLU A 332 -14.01 -8.38 3.55
C GLU A 332 -14.66 -9.43 4.48
N LEU A 333 -14.28 -9.43 5.75
CA LEU A 333 -14.88 -10.32 6.76
C LEU A 333 -16.37 -9.99 7.00
N ILE A 334 -16.76 -8.70 7.00
CA ILE A 334 -18.19 -8.31 7.00
C ILE A 334 -18.91 -8.90 5.79
N ASN A 335 -18.33 -8.80 4.59
CA ASN A 335 -18.93 -9.33 3.36
C ASN A 335 -19.08 -10.87 3.40
N ARG A 336 -18.26 -11.56 4.19
CA ARG A 336 -18.35 -13.01 4.43
C ARG A 336 -19.36 -13.36 5.53
N GLY A 337 -19.70 -12.42 6.39
CA GLY A 337 -20.53 -12.63 7.57
C GLY A 337 -19.73 -13.02 8.82
N ASP A 338 -18.41 -12.91 8.76
CA ASP A 338 -17.48 -13.25 9.85
C ASP A 338 -17.30 -12.03 10.77
N PHE A 339 -18.38 -11.66 11.48
CA PHE A 339 -18.46 -10.38 12.20
C PHE A 339 -17.54 -10.30 13.43
N VAL A 340 -17.21 -11.43 14.07
CA VAL A 340 -16.30 -11.47 15.22
C VAL A 340 -14.87 -11.17 14.79
N GLU A 341 -14.41 -11.81 13.73
CA GLU A 341 -13.10 -11.58 13.13
C GLU A 341 -13.01 -10.16 12.54
N ALA A 342 -14.10 -9.66 11.94
CA ALA A 342 -14.19 -8.30 11.43
C ALA A 342 -14.02 -7.26 12.55
N GLU A 343 -14.65 -7.47 13.72
CA GLU A 343 -14.45 -6.63 14.91
C GLU A 343 -12.96 -6.56 15.29
N GLY A 344 -12.28 -7.73 15.36
CA GLY A 344 -10.86 -7.81 15.68
C GLY A 344 -9.99 -7.00 14.68
N ALA A 345 -10.26 -7.16 13.39
CA ALA A 345 -9.55 -6.45 12.34
C ALA A 345 -9.78 -4.93 12.40
N PHE A 346 -11.02 -4.46 12.62
CA PHE A 346 -11.30 -3.03 12.76
C PHE A 346 -10.69 -2.43 14.03
N ARG A 347 -10.74 -3.12 15.16
CA ARG A 347 -10.07 -2.67 16.40
C ARG A 347 -8.57 -2.51 16.18
N LYS A 348 -7.92 -3.46 15.46
CA LYS A 348 -6.51 -3.34 15.11
C LYS A 348 -6.24 -2.17 14.17
N GLY A 349 -7.07 -1.95 13.16
CA GLY A 349 -6.97 -0.81 12.26
C GLY A 349 -7.09 0.52 13.00
N ILE A 350 -8.02 0.63 13.95
CA ILE A 350 -8.22 1.83 14.80
C ILE A 350 -7.05 2.04 15.77
N GLU A 351 -6.49 0.98 16.35
CA GLU A 351 -5.29 1.07 17.19
C GLU A 351 -4.10 1.68 16.42
N LEU A 352 -3.96 1.33 15.14
CA LEU A 352 -2.87 1.79 14.27
C LEU A 352 -3.12 3.20 13.69
N SER A 353 -4.37 3.60 13.48
CA SER A 353 -4.78 4.90 12.96
C SER A 353 -6.16 5.24 13.55
N SER A 354 -6.15 5.97 14.65
CA SER A 354 -7.35 6.27 15.43
C SER A 354 -8.19 7.42 14.85
N ASP A 355 -7.70 8.13 13.86
CA ASP A 355 -8.28 9.36 13.29
C ASP A 355 -9.20 9.14 12.07
N ASN A 356 -9.55 7.87 11.78
CA ASN A 356 -10.41 7.50 10.66
C ASN A 356 -11.87 7.25 11.10
N PRO A 357 -12.80 8.21 10.93
CA PRO A 357 -14.20 8.06 11.36
C PRO A 357 -14.89 6.85 10.70
N ARG A 358 -14.52 6.52 9.47
CA ARG A 358 -15.09 5.37 8.74
C ARG A 358 -14.77 4.04 9.40
N ALA A 359 -13.60 3.91 10.05
CA ALA A 359 -13.23 2.71 10.77
C ALA A 359 -14.16 2.45 11.96
N TYR A 360 -14.56 3.50 12.68
CA TYR A 360 -15.52 3.39 13.78
C TYR A 360 -16.93 3.02 13.29
N ALA A 361 -17.36 3.56 12.15
CA ALA A 361 -18.63 3.15 11.54
C ALA A 361 -18.66 1.66 11.18
N GLN A 362 -17.57 1.16 10.63
CA GLN A 362 -17.44 -0.26 10.26
C GLN A 362 -17.33 -1.18 11.48
N LEU A 363 -16.59 -0.76 12.50
CA LEU A 363 -16.55 -1.45 13.79
C LEU A 363 -17.95 -1.55 14.41
N ALA A 364 -18.66 -0.44 14.42
CA ALA A 364 -20.03 -0.40 14.96
C ALA A 364 -20.96 -1.34 14.18
N HIS A 365 -20.84 -1.40 12.86
CA HIS A 365 -21.60 -2.35 12.06
C HIS A 365 -21.27 -3.79 12.43
N ALA A 366 -19.99 -4.15 12.53
CA ALA A 366 -19.58 -5.50 12.94
C ALA A 366 -20.09 -5.87 14.34
N LEU A 367 -20.09 -4.92 15.27
CA LEU A 367 -20.64 -5.10 16.62
C LEU A 367 -22.16 -5.27 16.60
N HIS A 368 -22.87 -4.43 15.85
CA HIS A 368 -24.34 -4.53 15.76
C HIS A 368 -24.79 -5.87 15.17
N MET A 369 -24.09 -6.37 14.17
CA MET A 369 -24.38 -7.70 13.57
C MET A 369 -24.10 -8.87 14.50
N GLN A 370 -23.46 -8.64 15.65
CA GLN A 370 -23.27 -9.58 16.75
C GLN A 370 -24.25 -9.34 17.91
N ASP A 371 -25.31 -8.57 17.72
CA ASP A 371 -26.27 -8.12 18.76
C ASP A 371 -25.63 -7.24 19.87
N LYS A 372 -24.39 -6.76 19.70
CA LYS A 372 -23.66 -5.88 20.61
C LYS A 372 -23.99 -4.40 20.33
N THR A 373 -25.27 -4.06 20.21
CA THR A 373 -25.70 -2.70 19.77
C THR A 373 -25.23 -1.59 20.72
N SER A 374 -25.15 -1.84 22.02
CA SER A 374 -24.63 -0.84 22.98
C SER A 374 -23.15 -0.52 22.73
N GLU A 375 -22.34 -1.53 22.42
CA GLU A 375 -20.92 -1.34 22.06
C GLU A 375 -20.79 -0.65 20.70
N ALA A 376 -21.70 -0.94 19.75
CA ALA A 376 -21.75 -0.24 18.46
C ALA A 376 -22.00 1.27 18.65
N ILE A 377 -22.96 1.63 19.51
CA ILE A 377 -23.22 3.03 19.86
C ILE A 377 -21.97 3.68 20.47
N GLN A 378 -21.29 2.99 21.41
CA GLN A 378 -20.06 3.51 22.01
C GLN A 378 -18.97 3.73 20.95
N ALA A 379 -18.76 2.79 20.03
CA ALA A 379 -17.80 2.95 18.94
C ALA A 379 -18.10 4.16 18.06
N ILE A 380 -19.38 4.40 17.70
CA ILE A 380 -19.77 5.61 16.97
C ILE A 380 -19.47 6.87 17.77
N GLN A 381 -19.80 6.88 19.07
CA GLN A 381 -19.53 8.04 19.93
C GLN A 381 -18.03 8.32 20.05
N ASP A 382 -17.18 7.30 20.08
CA ASP A 382 -15.72 7.46 20.08
C ASP A 382 -15.24 8.07 18.76
N GLY A 383 -15.76 7.65 17.62
CA GLY A 383 -15.51 8.27 16.33
C GLY A 383 -15.96 9.73 16.25
N LEU A 384 -17.11 10.07 16.83
CA LEU A 384 -17.63 11.44 16.86
C LEU A 384 -16.80 12.39 17.74
N LYS A 385 -16.08 11.89 18.76
CA LYS A 385 -15.13 12.71 19.54
C LYS A 385 -13.95 13.21 18.71
N LEU A 386 -13.61 12.51 17.65
CA LEU A 386 -12.48 12.87 16.77
C LEU A 386 -12.90 13.90 15.72
N ASN A 387 -14.06 13.70 15.13
CA ASN A 387 -14.58 14.58 14.09
C ASN A 387 -16.12 14.46 14.02
N GLU A 388 -16.82 15.58 13.98
CA GLU A 388 -18.24 15.59 13.63
C GLU A 388 -18.43 15.13 12.19
N ASN A 389 -19.21 14.08 12.02
CA ASN A 389 -19.44 13.46 10.72
C ASN A 389 -20.91 13.04 10.58
N ALA A 390 -21.56 13.48 9.51
CA ALA A 390 -22.96 13.17 9.25
C ALA A 390 -23.24 11.67 9.18
N GLY A 391 -22.36 10.89 8.54
CA GLY A 391 -22.49 9.43 8.47
C GLY A 391 -22.45 8.75 9.84
N LEU A 392 -21.59 9.22 10.75
CA LEU A 392 -21.54 8.69 12.12
C LEU A 392 -22.82 9.06 12.90
N TYR A 393 -23.31 10.29 12.79
CA TYR A 393 -24.59 10.68 13.42
C TYR A 393 -25.77 9.88 12.87
N ASN A 394 -25.80 9.62 11.54
CA ASN A 394 -26.83 8.76 10.95
C ASN A 394 -26.78 7.33 11.49
N ASN A 395 -25.58 6.75 11.61
CA ASN A 395 -25.41 5.42 12.20
C ASN A 395 -25.79 5.39 13.68
N LEU A 396 -25.44 6.45 14.43
CA LEU A 396 -25.86 6.60 15.83
C LEU A 396 -27.39 6.59 15.93
N GLY A 397 -28.06 7.42 15.13
CA GLY A 397 -29.51 7.46 15.07
C GLY A 397 -30.13 6.10 14.76
N THR A 398 -29.54 5.39 13.79
CA THR A 398 -30.00 4.06 13.39
C THR A 398 -29.89 3.05 14.55
N TYR A 399 -28.76 2.98 15.26
CA TYR A 399 -28.59 2.04 16.37
C TYR A 399 -29.44 2.41 17.59
N LEU A 400 -29.61 3.70 17.90
CA LEU A 400 -30.55 4.18 18.92
C LEU A 400 -31.99 3.80 18.58
N PHE A 401 -32.39 3.95 17.31
CA PHE A 401 -33.70 3.54 16.83
C PHE A 401 -33.94 2.04 17.05
N PHE A 402 -32.98 1.18 16.71
CA PHE A 402 -33.07 -0.27 16.94
C PHE A 402 -33.15 -0.63 18.44
N GLN A 403 -32.62 0.21 19.32
CA GLN A 403 -32.78 0.05 20.77
C GLN A 403 -34.11 0.64 21.32
N GLY A 404 -34.98 1.17 20.46
CA GLY A 404 -36.23 1.81 20.89
C GLY A 404 -36.05 3.18 21.51
N GLN A 405 -34.88 3.80 21.42
CA GLN A 405 -34.56 5.12 21.95
C GLN A 405 -34.92 6.22 20.92
N TYR A 406 -36.17 6.30 20.55
CA TYR A 406 -36.65 7.08 19.40
C TYR A 406 -36.38 8.58 19.49
N GLU A 407 -36.53 9.19 20.67
CA GLU A 407 -36.23 10.61 20.89
C GLU A 407 -34.74 10.91 20.69
N MET A 408 -33.86 10.03 21.19
CA MET A 408 -32.40 10.17 20.99
C MET A 408 -32.03 9.92 19.56
N ALA A 409 -32.66 8.95 18.88
CA ALA A 409 -32.48 8.70 17.45
C ALA A 409 -32.86 9.94 16.61
N ALA A 410 -34.00 10.58 16.92
CA ALA A 410 -34.41 11.80 16.24
C ALA A 410 -33.39 12.94 16.44
N GLN A 411 -32.81 13.08 17.63
CA GLN A 411 -31.75 14.06 17.88
C GLN A 411 -30.50 13.77 17.04
N ALA A 412 -30.08 12.51 16.95
CA ALA A 412 -28.95 12.11 16.14
C ALA A 412 -29.17 12.35 14.63
N PHE A 413 -30.38 12.03 14.11
CA PHE A 413 -30.72 12.33 12.70
C PHE A 413 -30.84 13.82 12.41
N LYS A 414 -31.28 14.63 13.36
CA LYS A 414 -31.22 16.11 13.24
C LYS A 414 -29.77 16.57 13.10
N LYS A 415 -28.87 16.04 13.95
CA LYS A 415 -27.46 16.35 13.87
C LYS A 415 -26.86 15.92 12.54
N THR A 416 -27.29 14.77 11.98
CA THR A 416 -26.90 14.36 10.63
C THR A 416 -27.21 15.45 9.61
N ILE A 417 -28.46 15.97 9.62
CA ILE A 417 -28.91 17.00 8.67
C ILE A 417 -28.15 18.32 8.89
N GLU A 418 -27.92 18.72 10.17
CA GLU A 418 -27.17 19.94 10.50
C GLU A 418 -25.72 19.88 9.99
N VAL A 419 -25.01 18.74 10.21
CA VAL A 419 -23.60 18.56 9.84
C VAL A 419 -23.43 18.38 8.33
N ASP A 420 -24.40 17.74 7.67
CA ASP A 420 -24.38 17.52 6.23
C ASP A 420 -24.76 18.80 5.44
N GLY A 421 -25.37 19.76 6.10
CA GLY A 421 -25.70 21.05 5.52
C GLY A 421 -26.76 20.97 4.44
N ASP A 422 -26.38 21.38 3.21
CA ASP A 422 -27.29 21.44 2.06
C ASP A 422 -27.47 20.08 1.34
N SER A 423 -27.15 18.97 1.99
CA SER A 423 -27.33 17.66 1.41
C SER A 423 -28.79 17.43 0.98
N HIS A 424 -28.92 16.87 -0.19
CA HIS A 424 -30.18 16.45 -0.76
C HIS A 424 -30.48 14.98 -0.46
N ASP A 425 -29.89 14.41 0.60
CA ASP A 425 -30.13 13.00 0.95
C ASP A 425 -31.48 12.83 1.66
N TYR A 426 -32.44 12.36 0.90
CA TYR A 426 -33.78 12.08 1.40
C TYR A 426 -33.82 11.03 2.52
N PHE A 427 -32.80 10.19 2.66
CA PHE A 427 -32.74 9.16 3.70
C PHE A 427 -32.67 9.75 5.10
N TYR A 428 -31.92 10.83 5.29
CA TYR A 428 -31.77 11.45 6.61
C TYR A 428 -33.11 11.97 7.13
N TRP A 429 -33.90 12.57 6.22
CA TRP A 429 -35.22 13.04 6.53
C TRP A 429 -36.21 11.91 6.77
N ALA A 430 -36.12 10.80 6.01
CA ALA A 430 -36.95 9.64 6.22
C ALA A 430 -36.68 8.96 7.57
N ASN A 431 -35.40 8.78 7.93
CA ASN A 431 -34.98 8.22 9.22
C ASN A 431 -35.46 9.11 10.41
N LEU A 432 -35.38 10.43 10.25
CA LEU A 432 -35.90 11.37 11.21
C LEU A 432 -37.43 11.22 11.33
N GLY A 433 -38.16 11.11 10.23
CA GLY A 433 -39.57 10.85 10.17
C GLY A 433 -39.97 9.55 10.89
N ASP A 434 -39.21 8.47 10.68
CA ASP A 434 -39.43 7.21 11.38
C ASP A 434 -39.28 7.38 12.90
N SER A 435 -38.23 8.07 13.35
CA SER A 435 -38.00 8.29 14.75
C SER A 435 -39.12 9.09 15.39
N TYR A 436 -39.60 10.16 14.75
CA TYR A 436 -40.73 10.93 15.23
C TYR A 436 -42.05 10.14 15.25
N ARG A 437 -42.27 9.25 14.25
CA ARG A 437 -43.48 8.42 14.20
C ARG A 437 -43.61 7.50 15.42
N TRP A 438 -42.49 7.03 15.95
CA TRP A 438 -42.45 6.19 17.15
C TRP A 438 -42.35 6.99 18.46
N THR A 439 -42.17 8.30 18.37
CA THR A 439 -42.17 9.18 19.54
C THR A 439 -43.58 9.70 19.80
N ALA A 440 -44.07 9.55 21.02
CA ALA A 440 -45.41 9.96 21.37
C ALA A 440 -45.64 11.46 21.13
N GLY A 441 -46.73 11.80 20.46
CA GLY A 441 -47.15 13.20 20.21
C GLY A 441 -46.42 13.91 19.06
N GLN A 442 -45.47 13.25 18.35
CA GLN A 442 -44.70 13.87 17.27
C GLN A 442 -45.16 13.48 15.85
N THR A 443 -46.44 13.15 15.69
CA THR A 443 -46.99 12.78 14.36
C THR A 443 -46.87 13.91 13.33
N LYS A 444 -47.02 15.16 13.76
CA LYS A 444 -46.91 16.34 12.90
C LYS A 444 -45.48 16.48 12.37
N GLU A 445 -44.48 16.35 13.23
CA GLU A 445 -43.05 16.40 12.93
C GLU A 445 -42.66 15.25 12.01
N ALA A 446 -43.20 14.03 12.23
CA ALA A 446 -43.01 12.89 11.35
C ALA A 446 -43.50 13.19 9.94
N ASN A 447 -44.73 13.72 9.80
CA ASN A 447 -45.30 14.05 8.49
C ASN A 447 -44.48 15.15 7.77
N GLN A 448 -44.00 16.17 8.50
CA GLN A 448 -43.10 17.18 7.92
C GLN A 448 -41.81 16.57 7.38
N ALA A 449 -41.19 15.68 8.16
CA ALA A 449 -39.96 15.00 7.76
C ALA A 449 -40.15 14.10 6.52
N TYR A 450 -41.23 13.31 6.45
CA TYR A 450 -41.53 12.52 5.26
C TYR A 450 -41.85 13.36 4.03
N THR A 451 -42.60 14.47 4.21
CA THR A 451 -42.85 15.41 3.12
C THR A 451 -41.56 15.97 2.56
N ARG A 452 -40.62 16.34 3.45
CA ARG A 452 -39.28 16.80 3.00
C ARG A 452 -38.50 15.69 2.30
N ALA A 453 -38.54 14.47 2.82
CA ALA A 453 -37.92 13.30 2.17
C ALA A 453 -38.48 13.07 0.75
N LEU A 454 -39.80 13.17 0.57
CA LEU A 454 -40.43 13.04 -0.75
C LEU A 454 -40.00 14.16 -1.72
N GLN A 455 -39.93 15.41 -1.26
CA GLN A 455 -39.46 16.51 -2.10
C GLN A 455 -38.03 16.27 -2.63
N LEU A 456 -37.13 15.80 -1.78
CA LEU A 456 -35.76 15.49 -2.16
C LEU A 456 -35.68 14.25 -3.05
N LEU A 457 -36.48 13.21 -2.75
CA LEU A 457 -36.57 12.00 -3.56
C LEU A 457 -37.09 12.30 -4.98
N GLN A 458 -38.02 13.26 -5.12
CA GLN A 458 -38.54 13.67 -6.43
C GLN A 458 -37.45 14.23 -7.33
N ILE A 459 -36.48 14.97 -6.81
CA ILE A 459 -35.33 15.46 -7.58
C ILE A 459 -34.54 14.30 -8.21
N GLU A 460 -34.38 13.20 -7.49
CA GLU A 460 -33.72 12.01 -8.02
C GLU A 460 -34.62 11.21 -9.01
N LEU A 461 -35.91 11.16 -8.73
CA LEU A 461 -36.89 10.52 -9.64
C LEU A 461 -36.98 11.26 -10.97
N ASP A 462 -36.90 12.60 -10.97
CA ASP A 462 -36.91 13.40 -12.20
C ASP A 462 -35.72 13.04 -13.13
N LYS A 463 -34.57 12.71 -12.52
CA LYS A 463 -33.39 12.23 -13.25
C LYS A 463 -33.50 10.77 -13.69
N LYS A 464 -34.19 9.93 -12.89
CA LYS A 464 -34.30 8.47 -13.06
C LYS A 464 -35.74 7.98 -12.83
N PRO A 465 -36.70 8.35 -13.68
CA PRO A 465 -38.15 8.10 -13.41
C PRO A 465 -38.50 6.61 -13.38
N LYS A 466 -37.68 5.73 -13.97
CA LYS A 466 -37.90 4.29 -14.01
C LYS A 466 -37.13 3.50 -12.95
N ASP A 467 -36.42 4.20 -12.03
CA ASP A 467 -35.68 3.52 -10.98
C ASP A 467 -36.66 2.89 -9.98
N GLN A 468 -36.63 1.56 -9.90
CA GLN A 468 -37.53 0.78 -9.04
C GLN A 468 -37.34 1.06 -7.57
N THR A 469 -36.09 1.31 -7.15
CA THR A 469 -35.74 1.58 -5.75
C THR A 469 -36.31 2.92 -5.33
N LEU A 470 -36.14 3.97 -6.15
CA LEU A 470 -36.68 5.30 -5.87
C LEU A 470 -38.21 5.29 -5.82
N ASN A 471 -38.87 4.63 -6.79
CA ASN A 471 -40.31 4.50 -6.81
C ASN A 471 -40.85 3.70 -5.60
N SER A 472 -40.17 2.61 -5.20
CA SER A 472 -40.53 1.87 -3.98
C SER A 472 -40.46 2.74 -2.71
N ARG A 473 -39.49 3.63 -2.63
CA ARG A 473 -39.34 4.57 -1.51
C ARG A 473 -40.40 5.66 -1.53
N ALA A 474 -40.72 6.17 -2.71
CA ALA A 474 -41.85 7.12 -2.86
C ALA A 474 -43.18 6.48 -2.39
N ALA A 475 -43.43 5.24 -2.77
CA ALA A 475 -44.60 4.51 -2.30
C ALA A 475 -44.62 4.35 -0.79
N LEU A 476 -43.48 4.00 -0.17
CA LEU A 476 -43.37 3.87 1.29
C LEU A 476 -43.63 5.19 2.01
N TYR A 477 -43.04 6.30 1.56
CA TYR A 477 -43.19 7.58 2.24
C TYR A 477 -44.60 8.15 2.05
N ASN A 478 -45.21 8.02 0.88
CA ASN A 478 -46.62 8.38 0.66
C ASN A 478 -47.58 7.56 1.55
N SER A 479 -47.33 6.24 1.67
CA SER A 479 -48.09 5.39 2.60
C SER A 479 -47.98 5.86 4.06
N LYS A 480 -46.80 6.28 4.49
CA LYS A 480 -46.58 6.80 5.85
C LYS A 480 -47.28 8.13 6.08
N LEU A 481 -47.48 8.93 5.04
CA LEU A 481 -48.28 10.17 5.07
C LEU A 481 -49.78 9.93 4.96
N GLY A 482 -50.21 8.71 4.64
CA GLY A 482 -51.62 8.38 4.44
C GLY A 482 -52.13 8.67 3.02
N ASP A 483 -51.26 9.06 2.09
CA ASP A 483 -51.57 9.24 0.68
C ASP A 483 -51.45 7.91 -0.07
N PHE A 484 -52.48 7.09 0.07
CA PHE A 484 -52.50 5.74 -0.52
C PHE A 484 -52.65 5.77 -2.05
N GLU A 485 -53.23 6.81 -2.63
CA GLU A 485 -53.37 6.95 -4.09
C GLU A 485 -51.99 7.19 -4.71
N ALA A 486 -51.21 8.12 -4.21
CA ALA A 486 -49.86 8.37 -4.63
C ALA A 486 -48.93 7.17 -4.35
N ALA A 487 -49.13 6.45 -3.26
CA ALA A 487 -48.39 5.25 -2.94
C ALA A 487 -48.61 4.14 -3.96
N LEU A 488 -49.88 3.88 -4.36
CA LEU A 488 -50.25 2.90 -5.38
C LEU A 488 -49.71 3.29 -6.75
N SER A 489 -49.82 4.55 -7.15
CA SER A 489 -49.25 5.06 -8.40
C SER A 489 -47.76 4.84 -8.49
N ALA A 490 -46.99 5.07 -7.41
CA ALA A 490 -45.57 4.80 -7.38
C ALA A 490 -45.25 3.30 -7.49
N LEU A 491 -46.06 2.42 -6.89
CA LEU A 491 -45.90 0.97 -7.03
C LEU A 491 -46.19 0.48 -8.45
N ASP A 492 -47.16 1.07 -9.17
CA ASP A 492 -47.45 0.74 -10.57
C ASP A 492 -46.19 0.97 -11.45
N HIS A 493 -45.42 2.02 -11.18
CA HIS A 493 -44.13 2.25 -11.84
C HIS A 493 -43.10 1.16 -11.54
N VAL A 494 -43.07 0.62 -10.30
CA VAL A 494 -42.20 -0.50 -9.94
C VAL A 494 -42.53 -1.75 -10.73
N PHE A 495 -43.80 -2.11 -10.81
CA PHE A 495 -44.26 -3.33 -11.49
C PHE A 495 -44.26 -3.23 -13.01
N ALA A 496 -44.57 -2.07 -13.59
CA ALA A 496 -44.53 -1.86 -15.04
C ALA A 496 -43.12 -2.03 -15.64
N HIS A 497 -42.07 -1.89 -14.85
CA HIS A 497 -40.69 -1.99 -15.28
C HIS A 497 -39.94 -3.19 -14.68
N SER A 498 -40.64 -4.09 -13.99
CA SER A 498 -40.08 -5.36 -13.54
C SER A 498 -39.89 -6.31 -14.72
N THR A 499 -38.67 -6.54 -15.14
CA THR A 499 -38.31 -7.44 -16.26
C THR A 499 -38.36 -8.93 -15.91
N LYS A 500 -38.67 -9.30 -14.68
CA LYS A 500 -38.85 -10.69 -14.27
C LYS A 500 -40.34 -11.01 -14.19
N PRO A 501 -40.89 -11.88 -15.07
CA PRO A 501 -42.20 -12.45 -14.81
C PRO A 501 -42.14 -13.15 -13.46
N CYS A 502 -43.12 -12.90 -12.59
CA CYS A 502 -43.32 -13.71 -11.40
C CYS A 502 -43.40 -15.16 -11.83
N ASP A 503 -42.37 -15.96 -11.60
CA ASP A 503 -42.39 -17.40 -11.85
C ASP A 503 -43.35 -18.01 -10.83
N ASN A 504 -44.60 -18.16 -11.25
CA ASN A 504 -45.66 -18.86 -10.52
C ASN A 504 -45.33 -20.36 -10.47
N ARG A 505 -44.26 -20.73 -9.79
CA ARG A 505 -44.03 -22.12 -9.39
C ARG A 505 -44.31 -22.25 -7.91
N ARG A 506 -45.42 -22.92 -7.68
CA ARG A 506 -45.88 -23.47 -6.40
C ARG A 506 -44.84 -24.44 -5.79
#